data_013bb4cb989ff95b4ea746dd2cc6fd10
#
_entry.id   013bb4cb989ff95b4ea746dd2cc6fd10
#
_cell.length_a   1.000
_cell.length_b   1.000
_cell.length_c   1.000
_cell.angle_alpha   90.00
_cell.angle_beta   90.00
_cell.angle_gamma   90.00
#
_symmetry.space_group_name_H-M   'P 1'
#
loop_
_entity.id
_entity.type
_entity.pdbx_description
1 polymer ?
#
loop_
_entity_poly.entity_id
_entity_poly.type
_entity_poly.pdbx_seq_one_letter_code
_entity_poly.pdbx_strand_id
1 'polypeptide(L)'
;MIKKTFIWDFDGTLVDSYPAILESLEVTYQHFHLPFDRVAVEKYILEKSTGDLLLDLEKAYGISFEDLKKKQSLEQAARDDSIVLMPGAIEVLEWARKEEIQNFIYTHKGATTASVLERLGISDYFTEVITSANSFIRKPHPQAIDYLVEKYQLVKGDIVYIGDRKLDMDLAFEADISSINLTQGENEHNRKISELTEVLGVFN
;
A
#
# COMPACT_ATOMS: atom_id res chain seq x y z
N MET A 1 17.35 10.21 -21.36
CA MET A 1 16.16 9.39 -21.67
C MET A 1 15.16 9.61 -20.55
N ILE A 2 13.88 9.83 -20.87
CA ILE A 2 12.79 9.90 -19.90
C ILE A 2 12.62 8.50 -19.34
N LYS A 3 12.71 8.35 -18.02
CA LYS A 3 12.60 7.04 -17.37
C LYS A 3 11.16 6.79 -17.00
N LYS A 4 10.63 5.69 -17.48
CA LYS A 4 9.34 5.15 -17.03
C LYS A 4 9.39 4.83 -15.54
N THR A 5 8.28 4.98 -14.84
CA THR A 5 8.27 4.93 -13.37
C THR A 5 7.06 4.16 -12.86
N PHE A 6 7.31 3.23 -11.95
CA PHE A 6 6.28 2.61 -11.12
C PHE A 6 6.32 3.17 -9.71
N ILE A 7 5.14 3.50 -9.18
CA ILE A 7 4.94 3.77 -7.76
C ILE A 7 3.98 2.72 -7.24
N TRP A 8 4.41 1.95 -6.26
CA TRP A 8 3.70 0.80 -5.73
C TRP A 8 3.03 1.12 -4.40
N ASP A 9 1.78 0.68 -4.21
CA ASP A 9 1.33 0.36 -2.86
C ASP A 9 2.07 -0.88 -2.35
N PHE A 10 2.00 -1.13 -1.05
CA PHE A 10 2.73 -2.22 -0.43
C PHE A 10 1.79 -3.35 0.01
N ASP A 11 0.88 -3.05 0.96
CA ASP A 11 -0.03 -4.00 1.57
C ASP A 11 -1.14 -4.41 0.58
N GLY A 12 -1.26 -5.70 0.25
CA GLY A 12 -2.23 -6.20 -0.73
C GLY A 12 -1.81 -6.03 -2.20
N THR A 13 -0.66 -5.40 -2.46
CA THR A 13 -0.14 -5.17 -3.80
C THR A 13 1.17 -5.91 -4.03
N LEU A 14 2.26 -5.51 -3.36
CA LEU A 14 3.55 -6.21 -3.42
C LEU A 14 3.61 -7.39 -2.44
N VAL A 15 2.90 -7.28 -1.33
CA VAL A 15 2.90 -8.29 -0.26
C VAL A 15 1.50 -8.69 0.16
N ASP A 16 1.31 -9.96 0.49
CA ASP A 16 0.12 -10.47 1.16
C ASP A 16 0.26 -10.23 2.67
N SER A 17 -0.24 -9.10 3.12
CA SER A 17 -0.20 -8.65 4.51
C SER A 17 -1.56 -8.65 5.21
N TYR A 18 -2.67 -8.82 4.47
CA TYR A 18 -4.01 -8.77 5.05
C TYR A 18 -4.25 -9.83 6.15
N PRO A 19 -3.76 -11.08 6.05
CA PRO A 19 -3.85 -12.04 7.14
C PRO A 19 -3.22 -11.51 8.44
N ALA A 20 -2.01 -10.94 8.36
CA ALA A 20 -1.30 -10.36 9.51
C ALA A 20 -2.02 -9.13 10.10
N ILE A 21 -2.58 -8.27 9.23
CA ILE A 21 -3.38 -7.11 9.62
C ILE A 21 -4.64 -7.56 10.36
N LEU A 22 -5.38 -8.53 9.84
CA LEU A 22 -6.61 -9.05 10.45
C LEU A 22 -6.35 -9.71 11.81
N GLU A 23 -5.30 -10.51 11.92
CA GLU A 23 -4.90 -11.11 13.20
C GLU A 23 -4.48 -10.05 14.23
N SER A 24 -3.77 -9.01 13.81
CA SER A 24 -3.41 -7.90 14.70
C SER A 24 -4.63 -7.13 15.20
N LEU A 25 -5.63 -6.95 14.35
CA LEU A 25 -6.91 -6.33 14.71
C LEU A 25 -7.70 -7.23 15.67
N GLU A 26 -7.77 -8.54 15.41
CA GLU A 26 -8.45 -9.48 16.29
C GLU A 26 -7.91 -9.42 17.73
N VAL A 27 -6.58 -9.45 17.89
CA VAL A 27 -5.95 -9.30 19.20
C VAL A 27 -6.19 -7.92 19.80
N THR A 28 -6.25 -6.87 18.98
CA THR A 28 -6.57 -5.53 19.44
C THR A 28 -7.99 -5.44 19.98
N TYR A 29 -8.97 -5.99 19.26
CA TYR A 29 -10.37 -6.07 19.72
C TYR A 29 -10.50 -6.88 21.01
N GLN A 30 -9.83 -8.03 21.12
CA GLN A 30 -9.81 -8.85 22.33
C GLN A 30 -9.23 -8.08 23.52
N HIS A 31 -8.14 -7.35 23.32
CA HIS A 31 -7.49 -6.55 24.36
C HIS A 31 -8.43 -5.50 24.98
N PHE A 32 -9.24 -4.87 24.16
CA PHE A 32 -10.20 -3.86 24.60
C PHE A 32 -11.61 -4.43 24.88
N HIS A 33 -11.77 -5.77 24.89
CA HIS A 33 -13.04 -6.45 25.11
C HIS A 33 -14.15 -6.06 24.12
N LEU A 34 -13.76 -5.80 22.87
CA LEU A 34 -14.68 -5.45 21.79
C LEU A 34 -15.15 -6.71 21.03
N PRO A 35 -16.39 -6.73 20.50
CA PRO A 35 -16.85 -7.82 19.64
C PRO A 35 -16.12 -7.78 18.29
N PHE A 36 -15.51 -8.90 17.88
CA PHE A 36 -14.80 -9.02 16.63
C PHE A 36 -15.55 -9.91 15.63
N ASP A 37 -15.91 -9.36 14.50
CA ASP A 37 -16.41 -10.08 13.33
C ASP A 37 -15.37 -9.98 12.20
N ARG A 38 -14.64 -11.06 11.96
CA ARG A 38 -13.54 -11.10 10.98
C ARG A 38 -13.98 -10.67 9.59
N VAL A 39 -15.14 -11.16 9.13
CA VAL A 39 -15.64 -10.87 7.78
C VAL A 39 -16.02 -9.41 7.64
N ALA A 40 -16.71 -8.85 8.62
CA ALA A 40 -17.08 -7.44 8.62
C ALA A 40 -15.86 -6.52 8.70
N VAL A 41 -14.87 -6.87 9.54
CA VAL A 41 -13.63 -6.10 9.70
C VAL A 41 -12.79 -6.14 8.43
N GLU A 42 -12.61 -7.33 7.82
CA GLU A 42 -11.90 -7.49 6.56
C GLU A 42 -12.53 -6.63 5.45
N LYS A 43 -13.83 -6.74 5.25
CA LYS A 43 -14.55 -5.92 4.29
C LYS A 43 -14.34 -4.43 4.54
N TYR A 44 -14.43 -4.00 5.81
CA TYR A 44 -14.26 -2.60 6.18
C TYR A 44 -12.87 -2.06 5.82
N ILE A 45 -11.79 -2.79 6.17
CA ILE A 45 -10.42 -2.32 5.92
C ILE A 45 -10.04 -2.32 4.44
N LEU A 46 -10.65 -3.18 3.63
CA LEU A 46 -10.50 -3.19 2.17
C LEU A 46 -11.22 -2.02 1.51
N GLU A 47 -12.43 -1.69 1.98
CA GLU A 47 -13.23 -0.58 1.42
C GLU A 47 -12.75 0.80 1.91
N LYS A 48 -12.28 0.89 3.16
CA LYS A 48 -11.80 2.12 3.78
C LYS A 48 -10.32 2.01 4.18
N SER A 49 -10.05 1.93 5.48
CA SER A 49 -8.70 1.66 6.00
C SER A 49 -8.74 1.16 7.44
N THR A 50 -7.61 0.57 7.90
CA THR A 50 -7.41 0.27 9.33
C THR A 50 -7.51 1.54 10.19
N GLY A 51 -6.98 2.67 9.71
CA GLY A 51 -7.06 3.94 10.44
C GLY A 51 -8.50 4.42 10.63
N ASP A 52 -9.33 4.35 9.59
CA ASP A 52 -10.75 4.72 9.67
C ASP A 52 -11.51 3.79 10.62
N LEU A 53 -11.21 2.49 10.58
CA LEU A 53 -11.77 1.52 11.53
C LEU A 53 -11.48 1.91 12.98
N LEU A 54 -10.23 2.25 13.30
CA LEU A 54 -9.84 2.65 14.66
C LEU A 54 -10.51 3.95 15.09
N LEU A 55 -10.69 4.92 14.19
CA LEU A 55 -11.44 6.16 14.46
C LEU A 55 -12.93 5.88 14.73
N ASP A 56 -13.52 4.95 14.00
CA ASP A 56 -14.92 4.59 14.24
C ASP A 56 -15.10 3.80 15.55
N LEU A 57 -14.10 2.98 15.95
CA LEU A 57 -14.08 2.34 17.25
C LEU A 57 -13.96 3.36 18.40
N GLU A 58 -13.12 4.39 18.27
CA GLU A 58 -13.04 5.49 19.24
C GLU A 58 -14.40 6.14 19.46
N LYS A 59 -15.10 6.48 18.37
CA LYS A 59 -16.43 7.10 18.44
C LYS A 59 -17.47 6.17 19.07
N ALA A 60 -17.42 4.88 18.74
CA ALA A 60 -18.42 3.91 19.19
C ALA A 60 -18.23 3.46 20.65
N TYR A 61 -16.99 3.33 21.11
CA TYR A 61 -16.65 2.72 22.39
C TYR A 61 -15.93 3.65 23.37
N GLY A 62 -15.53 4.86 22.95
CA GLY A 62 -14.85 5.84 23.81
C GLY A 62 -13.39 5.46 24.15
N ILE A 63 -12.79 4.51 23.44
CA ILE A 63 -11.39 4.15 23.59
C ILE A 63 -10.58 5.08 22.68
N SER A 64 -9.51 5.71 23.20
CA SER A 64 -8.76 6.68 22.40
C SER A 64 -8.17 6.04 21.13
N PHE A 65 -8.21 6.77 20.02
CA PHE A 65 -7.56 6.34 18.76
C PHE A 65 -6.08 5.99 18.98
N GLU A 66 -5.41 6.75 19.84
CA GLU A 66 -3.99 6.57 20.10
C GLU A 66 -3.70 5.23 20.78
N ASP A 67 -4.51 4.82 21.76
CA ASP A 67 -4.40 3.54 22.46
C ASP A 67 -4.71 2.38 21.50
N LEU A 68 -5.79 2.49 20.73
CA LEU A 68 -6.14 1.52 19.69
C LEU A 68 -5.01 1.36 18.66
N LYS A 69 -4.50 2.48 18.16
CA LYS A 69 -3.43 2.51 17.15
C LYS A 69 -2.13 1.95 17.69
N LYS A 70 -1.76 2.29 18.92
CA LYS A 70 -0.57 1.77 19.60
C LYS A 70 -0.63 0.25 19.74
N LYS A 71 -1.76 -0.27 20.22
CA LYS A 71 -1.96 -1.72 20.38
C LYS A 71 -1.93 -2.43 19.04
N GLN A 72 -2.70 -1.96 18.06
CA GLN A 72 -2.76 -2.55 16.73
C GLN A 72 -1.37 -2.55 16.04
N SER A 73 -0.63 -1.43 16.13
CA SER A 73 0.70 -1.34 15.50
C SER A 73 1.71 -2.30 16.13
N LEU A 74 1.67 -2.47 17.46
CA LEU A 74 2.50 -3.44 18.17
C LEU A 74 2.20 -4.88 17.71
N GLU A 75 0.93 -5.22 17.64
CA GLU A 75 0.49 -6.54 17.22
C GLU A 75 0.80 -6.85 15.75
N GLN A 76 0.68 -5.83 14.90
CA GLN A 76 1.03 -5.96 13.49
C GLN A 76 2.54 -6.16 13.30
N ALA A 77 3.37 -5.38 14.00
CA ALA A 77 4.83 -5.53 13.97
C ALA A 77 5.28 -6.94 14.41
N ALA A 78 4.62 -7.52 15.42
CA ALA A 78 4.89 -8.88 15.87
C ALA A 78 4.54 -9.97 14.84
N ARG A 79 3.80 -9.62 13.78
CA ARG A 79 3.37 -10.52 12.70
C ARG A 79 4.03 -10.20 11.35
N ASP A 80 4.89 -9.21 11.30
CA ASP A 80 5.58 -8.83 10.05
C ASP A 80 6.38 -9.99 9.44
N ASP A 81 6.84 -10.95 10.25
CA ASP A 81 7.55 -12.15 9.77
C ASP A 81 6.65 -13.11 8.96
N SER A 82 5.33 -13.06 9.14
CA SER A 82 4.38 -13.88 8.37
C SER A 82 4.01 -13.28 7.01
N ILE A 83 4.35 -12.02 6.75
CA ILE A 83 4.08 -11.35 5.48
C ILE A 83 4.93 -11.99 4.38
N VAL A 84 4.29 -12.34 3.27
CA VAL A 84 4.93 -12.93 2.10
C VAL A 84 4.73 -12.07 0.86
N LEU A 85 5.51 -12.30 -0.18
CA LEU A 85 5.31 -11.61 -1.46
C LEU A 85 4.03 -12.06 -2.15
N MET A 86 3.36 -11.13 -2.82
CA MET A 86 2.30 -11.48 -3.75
C MET A 86 2.85 -12.29 -4.92
N PRO A 87 2.08 -13.25 -5.48
CA PRO A 87 2.48 -13.98 -6.67
C PRO A 87 2.87 -13.04 -7.81
N GLY A 88 3.99 -13.30 -8.45
CA GLY A 88 4.51 -12.47 -9.56
C GLY A 88 5.27 -11.20 -9.15
N ALA A 89 5.29 -10.81 -7.87
CA ALA A 89 5.95 -9.57 -7.44
C ALA A 89 7.45 -9.53 -7.81
N ILE A 90 8.20 -10.60 -7.52
CA ILE A 90 9.63 -10.68 -7.89
C ILE A 90 9.82 -10.61 -9.40
N GLU A 91 9.01 -11.34 -10.16
CA GLU A 91 9.09 -11.38 -11.62
C GLU A 91 8.93 -9.99 -12.24
N VAL A 92 7.93 -9.24 -11.78
CA VAL A 92 7.67 -7.88 -12.26
C VAL A 92 8.77 -6.91 -11.84
N LEU A 93 9.28 -7.00 -10.60
CA LEU A 93 10.37 -6.16 -10.12
C LEU A 93 11.68 -6.43 -10.88
N GLU A 94 12.00 -7.70 -11.16
CA GLU A 94 13.16 -8.06 -11.97
C GLU A 94 13.04 -7.57 -13.41
N TRP A 95 11.84 -7.70 -14.01
CA TRP A 95 11.58 -7.15 -15.33
C TRP A 95 11.71 -5.63 -15.34
N ALA A 96 11.10 -4.92 -14.39
CA ALA A 96 11.19 -3.47 -14.28
C ALA A 96 12.65 -3.01 -14.18
N ARG A 97 13.50 -3.72 -13.42
CA ARG A 97 14.93 -3.43 -13.33
C ARG A 97 15.65 -3.65 -14.66
N LYS A 98 15.34 -4.69 -15.42
CA LYS A 98 15.92 -4.96 -16.75
C LYS A 98 15.54 -3.88 -17.77
N GLU A 99 14.31 -3.39 -17.70
CA GLU A 99 13.79 -2.32 -18.56
C GLU A 99 14.17 -0.91 -18.07
N GLU A 100 15.01 -0.80 -17.04
CA GLU A 100 15.45 0.46 -16.41
C GLU A 100 14.29 1.33 -15.90
N ILE A 101 13.16 0.71 -15.54
CA ILE A 101 12.00 1.38 -14.93
C ILE A 101 12.35 1.70 -13.48
N GLN A 102 12.13 2.97 -13.08
CA GLN A 102 12.32 3.37 -11.68
C GLN A 102 11.16 2.86 -10.84
N ASN A 103 11.47 2.30 -9.66
CA ASN A 103 10.46 1.83 -8.72
C ASN A 103 10.51 2.63 -7.42
N PHE A 104 9.33 3.01 -6.93
CA PHE A 104 9.11 3.67 -5.65
C PHE A 104 8.00 2.94 -4.90
N ILE A 105 8.00 3.05 -3.58
CA ILE A 105 6.85 2.63 -2.76
C ILE A 105 6.23 3.86 -2.12
N TYR A 106 4.89 3.92 -2.11
CA TYR A 106 4.13 4.83 -1.26
C TYR A 106 3.02 4.05 -0.54
N THR A 107 3.20 3.84 0.75
CA THR A 107 2.33 3.02 1.60
C THR A 107 1.87 3.74 2.87
N HIS A 108 0.72 3.31 3.41
CA HIS A 108 0.26 3.71 4.74
C HIS A 108 0.85 2.84 5.88
N LYS A 109 1.60 1.78 5.56
CA LYS A 109 2.36 1.02 6.57
C LYS A 109 3.40 1.92 7.22
N GLY A 110 3.71 1.62 8.47
CA GLY A 110 4.62 2.43 9.29
C GLY A 110 6.09 2.06 9.14
N ALA A 111 6.86 2.35 10.19
CA ALA A 111 8.32 2.22 10.21
C ALA A 111 8.86 0.80 9.97
N THR A 112 8.04 -0.24 10.18
CA THR A 112 8.45 -1.64 9.95
C THR A 112 8.50 -2.02 8.47
N THR A 113 8.08 -1.15 7.56
CA THR A 113 8.14 -1.42 6.11
C THR A 113 9.55 -1.77 5.65
N ALA A 114 10.57 -1.04 6.12
CA ALA A 114 11.96 -1.26 5.73
C ALA A 114 12.45 -2.67 6.11
N SER A 115 12.18 -3.12 7.34
CA SER A 115 12.58 -4.45 7.80
C SER A 115 11.86 -5.58 7.05
N VAL A 116 10.59 -5.38 6.67
CA VAL A 116 9.86 -6.35 5.84
C VAL A 116 10.46 -6.43 4.44
N LEU A 117 10.76 -5.29 3.80
CA LEU A 117 11.42 -5.25 2.49
C LEU A 117 12.78 -5.97 2.51
N GLU A 118 13.58 -5.72 3.55
CA GLU A 118 14.90 -6.36 3.74
C GLU A 118 14.75 -7.88 3.91
N ARG A 119 13.84 -8.32 4.79
CA ARG A 119 13.57 -9.76 5.00
C ARG A 119 13.10 -10.46 3.75
N LEU A 120 12.28 -9.79 2.93
CA LEU A 120 11.78 -10.33 1.67
C LEU A 120 12.81 -10.24 0.51
N GLY A 121 13.96 -9.58 0.73
CA GLY A 121 15.03 -9.46 -0.26
C GLY A 121 14.67 -8.53 -1.44
N ILE A 122 13.76 -7.58 -1.24
CA ILE A 122 13.29 -6.68 -2.29
C ILE A 122 13.64 -5.20 -2.10
N SER A 123 14.38 -4.86 -1.06
CA SER A 123 14.77 -3.46 -0.77
C SER A 123 15.49 -2.78 -1.94
N ASP A 124 16.39 -3.49 -2.60
CA ASP A 124 17.26 -2.95 -3.66
C ASP A 124 16.53 -2.67 -5.00
N TYR A 125 15.26 -3.01 -5.09
CA TYR A 125 14.45 -2.67 -6.27
C TYR A 125 13.91 -1.24 -6.24
N PHE A 126 13.90 -0.59 -5.07
CA PHE A 126 13.22 0.69 -4.89
C PHE A 126 14.20 1.84 -4.68
N THR A 127 13.98 2.91 -5.44
CA THR A 127 14.75 4.17 -5.33
C THR A 127 14.44 4.91 -4.03
N GLU A 128 13.17 4.95 -3.64
CA GLU A 128 12.70 5.52 -2.38
C GLU A 128 11.43 4.81 -1.91
N VAL A 129 11.28 4.73 -0.57
CA VAL A 129 10.12 4.16 0.10
C VAL A 129 9.49 5.23 0.99
N ILE A 130 8.29 5.67 0.64
CA ILE A 130 7.49 6.60 1.43
C ILE A 130 6.49 5.80 2.27
N THR A 131 6.54 6.02 3.57
CA THR A 131 5.70 5.37 4.58
C THR A 131 4.87 6.40 5.35
N SER A 132 4.00 5.95 6.24
CA SER A 132 3.27 6.85 7.14
C SER A 132 4.18 7.64 8.09
N ALA A 133 5.44 7.28 8.24
CA ALA A 133 6.43 8.01 9.06
C ALA A 133 6.96 9.28 8.37
N ASN A 134 6.79 9.43 7.06
CA ASN A 134 7.26 10.59 6.30
C ASN A 134 6.37 11.84 6.42
N SER A 135 5.29 11.77 7.20
CA SER A 135 4.40 12.90 7.52
C SER A 135 3.75 13.60 6.32
N PHE A 136 3.63 12.94 5.16
CA PHE A 136 2.81 13.42 4.06
C PHE A 136 1.32 13.33 4.39
N ILE A 137 0.51 14.18 3.76
CA ILE A 137 -0.94 14.03 3.79
C ILE A 137 -1.27 12.66 3.19
N ARG A 138 -2.16 11.93 3.87
CA ARG A 138 -2.49 10.54 3.48
C ARG A 138 -3.18 10.47 2.12
N LYS A 139 -3.03 9.33 1.45
CA LYS A 139 -3.83 9.02 0.24
C LYS A 139 -5.32 9.30 0.51
N PRO A 140 -6.06 9.83 -0.45
CA PRO A 140 -5.71 10.02 -1.86
C PRO A 140 -5.02 11.36 -2.18
N HIS A 141 -4.57 12.14 -1.19
CA HIS A 141 -3.92 13.43 -1.45
C HIS A 141 -2.59 13.23 -2.20
N PRO A 142 -2.33 14.00 -3.30
CA PRO A 142 -1.21 13.74 -4.21
C PRO A 142 0.16 14.19 -3.69
N GLN A 143 0.25 14.80 -2.52
CA GLN A 143 1.48 15.43 -2.00
C GLN A 143 2.73 14.54 -2.06
N ALA A 144 2.62 13.25 -1.73
CA ALA A 144 3.75 12.34 -1.79
C ALA A 144 4.19 12.04 -3.23
N ILE A 145 3.24 12.00 -4.17
CA ILE A 145 3.54 11.84 -5.60
C ILE A 145 4.22 13.09 -6.14
N ASP A 146 3.68 14.28 -5.82
CA ASP A 146 4.28 15.57 -6.25
C ASP A 146 5.71 15.73 -5.72
N TYR A 147 5.96 15.30 -4.47
CA TYR A 147 7.30 15.24 -3.90
C TYR A 147 8.25 14.35 -4.73
N LEU A 148 7.82 13.13 -5.10
CA LEU A 148 8.64 12.24 -5.94
C LEU A 148 8.89 12.85 -7.32
N VAL A 149 7.85 13.44 -7.93
CA VAL A 149 7.95 14.11 -9.24
C VAL A 149 8.99 15.23 -9.19
N GLU A 150 8.93 16.10 -8.18
CA GLU A 150 9.87 17.21 -8.03
C GLU A 150 11.30 16.71 -7.73
N LYS A 151 11.45 15.83 -6.74
CA LYS A 151 12.77 15.36 -6.29
C LYS A 151 13.53 14.58 -7.36
N TYR A 152 12.85 13.74 -8.12
CA TYR A 152 13.45 12.88 -9.13
C TYR A 152 13.26 13.36 -10.56
N GLN A 153 12.62 14.54 -10.74
CA GLN A 153 12.33 15.15 -12.05
C GLN A 153 11.56 14.18 -12.97
N LEU A 154 10.55 13.50 -12.40
CA LEU A 154 9.74 12.52 -13.12
C LEU A 154 8.75 13.25 -14.05
N VAL A 155 8.34 12.55 -15.12
CA VAL A 155 7.30 13.03 -16.04
C VAL A 155 6.00 12.30 -15.72
N LYS A 156 4.93 13.03 -15.33
CA LYS A 156 3.64 12.43 -14.91
C LYS A 156 3.08 11.45 -15.93
N GLY A 157 3.18 11.73 -17.24
CA GLY A 157 2.73 10.84 -18.30
C GLY A 157 3.49 9.50 -18.41
N ASP A 158 4.64 9.37 -17.73
CA ASP A 158 5.46 8.15 -17.68
C ASP A 158 5.38 7.46 -16.30
N ILE A 159 4.47 7.90 -15.42
CA ILE A 159 4.25 7.32 -14.10
C ILE A 159 3.00 6.45 -14.11
N VAL A 160 3.12 5.25 -13.54
CA VAL A 160 1.99 4.38 -13.24
C VAL A 160 1.99 4.05 -11.76
N TYR A 161 0.88 4.33 -11.09
CA TYR A 161 0.64 3.89 -9.71
C TYR A 161 -0.01 2.51 -9.72
N ILE A 162 0.52 1.57 -8.94
CA ILE A 162 0.03 0.19 -8.88
C ILE A 162 -0.45 -0.09 -7.46
N GLY A 163 -1.71 -0.48 -7.32
CA GLY A 163 -2.36 -0.72 -6.04
C GLY A 163 -3.49 -1.73 -6.09
N ASP A 164 -4.10 -1.98 -4.93
CA ASP A 164 -5.21 -2.94 -4.81
C ASP A 164 -6.54 -2.29 -4.40
N ARG A 165 -6.52 -1.05 -3.89
CA ARG A 165 -7.72 -0.40 -3.36
C ARG A 165 -8.17 0.79 -4.20
N LYS A 166 -9.46 1.16 -4.01
CA LYS A 166 -10.02 2.40 -4.59
C LYS A 166 -9.18 3.63 -4.24
N LEU A 167 -8.65 3.68 -3.03
CA LEU A 167 -7.81 4.77 -2.53
C LEU A 167 -6.56 5.00 -3.40
N ASP A 168 -5.98 3.94 -3.96
CA ASP A 168 -4.80 4.00 -4.83
C ASP A 168 -5.17 4.54 -6.21
N MET A 169 -6.32 4.13 -6.74
CA MET A 169 -6.86 4.67 -7.99
C MET A 169 -7.22 6.15 -7.84
N ASP A 170 -7.88 6.52 -6.72
CA ASP A 170 -8.22 7.92 -6.43
C ASP A 170 -6.95 8.78 -6.29
N LEU A 171 -5.89 8.27 -5.63
CA LEU A 171 -4.59 8.95 -5.55
C LEU A 171 -3.99 9.21 -6.92
N ALA A 172 -3.98 8.22 -7.79
CA ALA A 172 -3.44 8.36 -9.13
C ALA A 172 -4.21 9.42 -9.94
N PHE A 173 -5.55 9.41 -9.84
CA PHE A 173 -6.40 10.42 -10.44
C PHE A 173 -6.08 11.84 -9.93
N GLU A 174 -6.02 12.03 -8.60
CA GLU A 174 -5.69 13.33 -8.00
C GLU A 174 -4.27 13.81 -8.32
N ALA A 175 -3.34 12.89 -8.58
CA ALA A 175 -1.97 13.19 -8.96
C ALA A 175 -1.78 13.43 -10.47
N ASP A 176 -2.83 13.25 -11.28
CA ASP A 176 -2.77 13.32 -12.76
C ASP A 176 -1.75 12.33 -13.35
N ILE A 177 -1.82 11.06 -12.87
CA ILE A 177 -1.01 9.94 -13.36
C ILE A 177 -1.92 8.73 -13.66
N SER A 178 -1.41 7.76 -14.42
CA SER A 178 -2.12 6.51 -14.70
C SER A 178 -2.09 5.57 -13.49
N SER A 179 -3.09 4.69 -13.39
CA SER A 179 -3.12 3.61 -12.41
C SER A 179 -3.32 2.23 -13.03
N ILE A 180 -2.81 1.24 -12.32
CA ILE A 180 -3.13 -0.19 -12.51
C ILE A 180 -3.63 -0.70 -11.16
N ASN A 181 -4.75 -1.41 -11.15
CA ASN A 181 -5.34 -1.84 -9.90
C ASN A 181 -5.83 -3.30 -9.95
N LEU A 182 -5.57 -4.02 -8.84
CA LEU A 182 -5.92 -5.45 -8.70
C LEU A 182 -7.42 -5.69 -8.45
N THR A 183 -8.14 -4.71 -7.88
CA THR A 183 -9.54 -4.90 -7.48
C THR A 183 -10.52 -3.95 -8.18
N GLN A 184 -10.07 -2.75 -8.57
CA GLN A 184 -10.94 -1.72 -9.14
C GLN A 184 -11.17 -1.92 -10.63
N GLY A 185 -12.36 -1.54 -11.10
CA GLY A 185 -12.76 -1.66 -12.51
C GLY A 185 -11.92 -0.79 -13.44
N GLU A 186 -11.89 -1.19 -14.71
CA GLU A 186 -11.21 -0.45 -15.77
C GLU A 186 -11.95 0.86 -16.10
N ASN A 187 -11.19 1.93 -16.32
CA ASN A 187 -11.67 3.22 -16.79
C ASN A 187 -10.55 3.94 -17.58
N GLU A 188 -10.77 5.19 -18.02
CA GLU A 188 -9.81 5.95 -18.83
C GLU A 188 -8.46 6.23 -18.14
N HIS A 189 -8.41 6.17 -16.80
CA HIS A 189 -7.19 6.42 -15.99
C HIS A 189 -6.70 5.19 -15.24
N ASN A 190 -7.48 4.10 -15.23
CA ASN A 190 -7.17 2.89 -14.49
C ASN A 190 -7.31 1.63 -15.35
N ARG A 191 -6.23 0.85 -15.44
CA ARG A 191 -6.24 -0.50 -15.99
C ARG A 191 -6.47 -1.51 -14.88
N LYS A 192 -7.46 -2.38 -15.04
CA LYS A 192 -7.67 -3.51 -14.13
C LYS A 192 -6.77 -4.66 -14.52
N ILE A 193 -6.15 -5.28 -13.52
CA ILE A 193 -5.43 -6.55 -13.64
C ILE A 193 -5.96 -7.56 -12.63
N SER A 194 -5.74 -8.84 -12.88
CA SER A 194 -6.09 -9.94 -11.98
C SER A 194 -4.87 -10.49 -11.24
N GLU A 195 -3.68 -10.31 -11.80
CA GLU A 195 -2.41 -10.73 -11.22
C GLU A 195 -1.29 -9.74 -11.59
N LEU A 196 -0.24 -9.67 -10.77
CA LEU A 196 0.84 -8.71 -10.96
C LEU A 196 1.61 -8.91 -12.26
N THR A 197 1.70 -10.13 -12.77
CA THR A 197 2.39 -10.43 -14.04
C THR A 197 1.76 -9.74 -15.25
N GLU A 198 0.51 -9.30 -15.17
CA GLU A 198 -0.12 -8.50 -16.22
C GLU A 198 0.43 -7.06 -16.34
N VAL A 199 1.29 -6.64 -15.38
CA VAL A 199 2.05 -5.38 -15.47
C VAL A 199 3.17 -5.47 -16.50
N LEU A 200 3.65 -6.69 -16.82
CA LEU A 200 4.70 -6.91 -17.80
C LEU A 200 4.30 -6.32 -19.16
N GLY A 201 5.14 -5.48 -19.72
CA GLY A 201 4.91 -4.87 -21.03
C GLY A 201 3.89 -3.71 -21.04
N VAL A 202 3.47 -3.19 -19.89
CA VAL A 202 2.49 -2.07 -19.81
C VAL A 202 2.94 -0.82 -20.56
N PHE A 203 4.23 -0.65 -20.77
CA PHE A 203 4.82 0.46 -21.51
C PHE A 203 5.22 0.10 -22.97
N ASN A 204 4.89 -1.08 -23.44
CA ASN A 204 5.19 -1.52 -24.82
C ASN A 204 4.09 -1.15 -25.80
#